data_e3a7b35726a487b68003562abf46d6b2
#
_entry.id   e3a7b35726a487b68003562abf46d6b2
#
_cell.length_a   1.000
_cell.length_b   1.000
_cell.length_c   1.000
_cell.angle_alpha   90.00
_cell.angle_beta   90.00
_cell.angle_gamma   90.00
#
_symmetry.space_group_name_H-M   'P 1'
#
loop_
_entity.id
_entity.type
_entity.pdbx_description
1 polymer ?
#
loop_
_entity_poly.entity_id
_entity_poly.type
_entity_poly.pdbx_seq_one_letter_code
_entity_poly.pdbx_strand_id
1 'polypeptide(L)'
;GWTDVDLTEKGVAEAEKAGETLKEYGFNFDKAYTSYLKRAVKTLNCVLDKMNLDWIPVEKNWRLNEKHYGELQGLNKAETAEKYGEEQVLVWRRSYDIAPNPLSESDLRNPRFDYRYHEVPDAELPRTESLKDTIERIMPYWESDIFPSLKTAHTLLVVAHGNSPVSYTHLTLPTS
;
A
#
# COMPACT_ATOMS: atom_id res chain seq x y z
N GLY A 1 -0.82 6.66 6.36
CA GLY A 1 -0.84 7.39 5.10
C GLY A 1 0.45 7.28 4.30
N TRP A 2 0.77 8.33 3.57
CA TRP A 2 1.95 8.36 2.70
C TRP A 2 3.23 8.79 3.41
N THR A 3 3.18 9.10 4.69
CA THR A 3 4.39 9.29 5.49
C THR A 3 5.19 7.99 5.45
N ASP A 4 6.46 8.09 5.07
CA ASP A 4 7.31 6.92 4.81
C ASP A 4 8.01 6.43 6.08
N VAL A 5 7.21 5.98 7.04
CA VAL A 5 7.72 5.37 8.27
C VAL A 5 8.33 4.00 7.99
N ASP A 6 9.41 3.70 8.67
CA ASP A 6 10.08 2.42 8.53
C ASP A 6 9.31 1.29 9.20
N LEU A 7 9.60 0.07 8.79
CA LEU A 7 9.09 -1.13 9.43
C LEU A 7 9.73 -1.27 10.82
N THR A 8 8.90 -1.49 11.83
CA THR A 8 9.37 -1.72 13.20
C THR A 8 10.01 -3.11 13.36
N GLU A 9 10.78 -3.33 14.43
CA GLU A 9 11.31 -4.67 14.75
C GLU A 9 10.20 -5.71 14.87
N LYS A 10 9.08 -5.34 15.49
CA LYS A 10 7.88 -6.18 15.56
C LYS A 10 7.32 -6.48 14.17
N GLY A 11 7.25 -5.47 13.30
CA GLY A 11 6.80 -5.64 11.92
C GLY A 11 7.70 -6.56 11.11
N VAL A 12 9.02 -6.48 11.31
CA VAL A 12 9.99 -7.40 10.71
C VAL A 12 9.72 -8.83 11.17
N ALA A 13 9.58 -9.05 12.47
CA ALA A 13 9.29 -10.38 13.03
C ALA A 13 7.98 -10.97 12.50
N GLU A 14 6.94 -10.15 12.39
CA GLU A 14 5.64 -10.57 11.82
C GLU A 14 5.76 -10.91 10.33
N ALA A 15 6.52 -10.14 9.56
CA ALA A 15 6.76 -10.41 8.14
C ALA A 15 7.56 -11.69 7.92
N GLU A 16 8.60 -11.91 8.72
CA GLU A 16 9.40 -13.15 8.69
C GLU A 16 8.54 -14.37 9.02
N LYS A 17 7.71 -14.27 10.06
CA LYS A 17 6.78 -15.34 10.44
C LYS A 17 5.75 -15.62 9.33
N ALA A 18 5.24 -14.59 8.68
CA ALA A 18 4.33 -14.75 7.54
C ALA A 18 5.00 -15.52 6.40
N GLY A 19 6.25 -15.20 6.07
CA GLY A 19 7.03 -15.92 5.07
C GLY A 19 7.27 -17.37 5.43
N GLU A 20 7.63 -17.65 6.67
CA GLU A 20 7.80 -19.03 7.19
C GLU A 20 6.51 -19.82 7.10
N THR A 21 5.39 -19.22 7.48
CA THR A 21 4.06 -19.84 7.42
C THR A 21 3.65 -20.16 5.99
N LEU A 22 3.82 -19.24 5.06
CA LEU A 22 3.52 -19.44 3.65
C LEU A 22 4.37 -20.57 3.05
N LYS A 23 5.64 -20.61 3.39
CA LYS A 23 6.54 -21.70 2.97
C LYS A 23 6.10 -23.05 3.53
N GLU A 24 5.77 -23.11 4.81
CA GLU A 24 5.30 -24.32 5.48
C GLU A 24 4.03 -24.89 4.82
N TYR A 25 3.10 -24.02 4.42
CA TYR A 25 1.90 -24.42 3.68
C TYR A 25 2.12 -24.73 2.20
N GLY A 26 3.36 -24.69 1.73
CA GLY A 26 3.73 -25.06 0.36
C GLY A 26 3.40 -24.01 -0.70
N PHE A 27 3.20 -22.75 -0.31
CA PHE A 27 3.00 -21.66 -1.27
C PHE A 27 4.27 -21.32 -2.02
N ASN A 28 4.13 -21.08 -3.32
CA ASN A 28 5.15 -20.49 -4.18
C ASN A 28 4.53 -19.37 -4.98
N PHE A 29 5.31 -18.30 -5.23
CA PHE A 29 4.87 -17.15 -6.01
C PHE A 29 5.78 -16.96 -7.23
N ASP A 30 5.18 -16.59 -8.36
CA ASP A 30 5.90 -16.37 -9.61
C ASP A 30 6.30 -14.91 -9.79
N LYS A 31 5.56 -14.00 -9.17
CA LYS A 31 5.78 -12.57 -9.21
C LYS A 31 5.16 -11.92 -7.97
N ALA A 32 5.73 -10.81 -7.54
CA ALA A 32 5.20 -10.01 -6.43
C ALA A 32 5.03 -8.54 -6.82
N TYR A 33 4.09 -7.89 -6.17
CA TYR A 33 3.78 -6.47 -6.30
C TYR A 33 3.75 -5.80 -4.94
N THR A 34 4.22 -4.56 -4.87
CA THR A 34 4.14 -3.75 -3.65
C THR A 34 4.08 -2.26 -3.97
N SER A 35 3.89 -1.44 -2.94
CA SER A 35 3.86 0.00 -3.06
C SER A 35 5.26 0.62 -3.08
N TYR A 36 5.31 1.96 -3.11
CA TYR A 36 6.54 2.73 -2.94
C TYR A 36 6.90 2.98 -1.48
N LEU A 37 6.02 2.66 -0.54
CA LEU A 37 6.28 2.92 0.87
C LEU A 37 7.22 1.87 1.47
N LYS A 38 8.22 2.35 2.15
CA LYS A 38 9.31 1.56 2.73
C LYS A 38 8.84 0.37 3.55
N ARG A 39 7.82 0.56 4.39
CA ARG A 39 7.31 -0.51 5.25
C ARG A 39 6.70 -1.68 4.46
N ALA A 40 6.06 -1.41 3.34
CA ALA A 40 5.53 -2.47 2.47
C ALA A 40 6.65 -3.18 1.71
N VAL A 41 7.60 -2.42 1.17
CA VAL A 41 8.75 -2.97 0.46
C VAL A 41 9.55 -3.90 1.38
N LYS A 42 9.85 -3.46 2.59
CA LYS A 42 10.59 -4.27 3.57
C LYS A 42 9.81 -5.49 4.05
N THR A 43 8.49 -5.36 4.23
CA THR A 43 7.63 -6.51 4.54
C THR A 43 7.73 -7.56 3.45
N LEU A 44 7.60 -7.17 2.19
CA LEU A 44 7.73 -8.09 1.06
C LEU A 44 9.11 -8.75 1.03
N ASN A 45 10.17 -7.97 1.22
CA ASN A 45 11.53 -8.51 1.23
C ASN A 45 11.72 -9.56 2.33
N CYS A 46 11.20 -9.33 3.53
CA CYS A 46 11.24 -10.32 4.61
C CYS A 46 10.47 -11.60 4.28
N VAL A 47 9.29 -11.47 3.69
CA VAL A 47 8.47 -12.63 3.27
C VAL A 47 9.20 -13.45 2.23
N LEU A 48 9.70 -12.82 1.16
CA LEU A 48 10.40 -13.50 0.08
C LEU A 48 11.70 -14.17 0.55
N ASP A 49 12.44 -13.51 1.44
CA ASP A 49 13.68 -14.06 2.01
C ASP A 49 13.40 -15.38 2.75
N LYS A 50 12.38 -15.40 3.60
CA LYS A 50 11.98 -16.60 4.35
C LYS A 50 11.46 -17.73 3.46
N MET A 51 10.92 -17.40 2.31
CA MET A 51 10.42 -18.35 1.32
C MET A 51 11.49 -18.82 0.32
N ASN A 52 12.70 -18.28 0.37
CA ASN A 52 13.76 -18.46 -0.64
C ASN A 52 13.29 -18.03 -2.05
N LEU A 53 12.48 -16.98 -2.13
CA LEU A 53 11.91 -16.42 -3.35
C LEU A 53 12.46 -15.03 -3.67
N ASP A 54 13.63 -14.67 -3.15
CA ASP A 54 14.28 -13.37 -3.42
C ASP A 54 14.50 -13.13 -4.91
N TRP A 55 14.61 -14.19 -5.69
CA TRP A 55 14.89 -14.16 -7.12
C TRP A 55 13.69 -13.83 -8.02
N ILE A 56 12.47 -13.91 -7.52
CA ILE A 56 11.29 -13.66 -8.36
C ILE A 56 11.17 -12.19 -8.74
N PRO A 57 10.54 -11.88 -9.90
CA PRO A 57 10.28 -10.48 -10.27
C PRO A 57 9.40 -9.78 -9.24
N VAL A 58 9.80 -8.56 -8.88
CA VAL A 58 9.04 -7.67 -7.98
C VAL A 58 8.78 -6.36 -8.73
N GLU A 59 7.54 -5.95 -8.79
CA GLU A 59 7.13 -4.68 -9.34
C GLU A 59 6.58 -3.78 -8.25
N LYS A 60 7.10 -2.55 -8.18
CA LYS A 60 6.64 -1.51 -7.26
C LYS A 60 5.84 -0.49 -8.04
N ASN A 61 4.70 -0.09 -7.48
CA ASN A 61 3.89 0.95 -8.08
C ASN A 61 3.25 1.83 -7.00
N TRP A 62 3.29 3.14 -7.20
CA TRP A 62 2.73 4.12 -6.28
C TRP A 62 1.21 3.95 -6.09
N ARG A 63 0.51 3.42 -7.09
CA ARG A 63 -0.93 3.16 -7.01
C ARG A 63 -1.31 2.13 -5.95
N LEU A 64 -0.35 1.34 -5.48
CA LEU A 64 -0.53 0.42 -4.35
C LEU A 64 -0.25 1.06 -2.98
N ASN A 65 0.12 2.34 -2.92
CA ASN A 65 0.32 3.05 -1.68
C ASN A 65 -0.94 3.03 -0.81
N GLU A 66 -0.75 3.22 0.49
CA GLU A 66 -1.84 3.39 1.42
C GLU A 66 -2.70 4.61 1.07
N LYS A 67 -3.91 4.66 1.58
CA LYS A 67 -4.79 5.81 1.50
C LYS A 67 -4.04 7.08 1.96
N HIS A 68 -4.19 8.16 1.19
CA HIS A 68 -3.60 9.44 1.55
C HIS A 68 -4.49 10.17 2.56
N TYR A 69 -3.92 10.51 3.72
CA TYR A 69 -4.67 11.12 4.81
C TYR A 69 -4.72 12.67 4.78
N GLY A 70 -4.32 13.31 3.69
CA GLY A 70 -4.39 14.77 3.56
C GLY A 70 -3.64 15.51 4.67
N GLU A 71 -4.28 16.50 5.27
CA GLU A 71 -3.68 17.28 6.36
C GLU A 71 -3.31 16.45 7.61
N LEU A 72 -3.87 15.25 7.76
CA LEU A 72 -3.53 14.34 8.86
C LEU A 72 -2.16 13.66 8.70
N GLN A 73 -1.53 13.79 7.54
CA GLN A 73 -0.22 13.20 7.26
C GLN A 73 0.82 13.69 8.29
N GLY A 74 1.54 12.74 8.89
CA GLY A 74 2.58 13.04 9.88
C GLY A 74 2.09 13.35 11.29
N LEU A 75 0.78 13.43 11.52
CA LEU A 75 0.21 13.64 12.85
C LEU A 75 -0.07 12.29 13.53
N ASN A 76 0.22 12.19 14.82
CA ASN A 76 -0.20 11.05 15.62
C ASN A 76 -1.70 11.14 15.98
N LYS A 77 -2.25 10.08 16.59
CA LYS A 77 -3.66 10.03 16.94
C LYS A 77 -4.10 11.12 17.89
N ALA A 78 -3.26 11.43 18.88
CA ALA A 78 -3.56 12.45 19.90
C ALA A 78 -3.57 13.87 19.31
N GLU A 79 -2.55 14.21 18.53
CA GLU A 79 -2.44 15.48 17.80
C GLU A 79 -3.61 15.70 16.85
N THR A 80 -4.02 14.64 16.16
CA THR A 80 -5.15 14.69 15.23
C THR A 80 -6.46 14.92 15.96
N ALA A 81 -6.71 14.21 17.07
CA ALA A 81 -7.91 14.38 17.89
C ALA A 81 -7.98 15.76 18.53
N GLU A 82 -6.85 16.29 18.99
CA GLU A 82 -6.75 17.64 19.56
C GLU A 82 -7.09 18.72 18.52
N LYS A 83 -6.57 18.58 17.30
CA LYS A 83 -6.73 19.58 16.24
C LYS A 83 -8.13 19.58 15.60
N TYR A 84 -8.72 18.41 15.37
CA TYR A 84 -9.94 18.25 14.59
C TYR A 84 -11.14 17.71 15.37
N GLY A 85 -10.94 17.23 16.59
CA GLY A 85 -11.94 16.53 17.41
C GLY A 85 -12.04 15.04 17.07
N GLU A 86 -12.33 14.22 18.07
CA GLU A 86 -12.39 12.76 17.93
C GLU A 86 -13.47 12.29 16.95
N GLU A 87 -14.64 12.91 16.95
CA GLU A 87 -15.75 12.54 16.07
C GLU A 87 -15.40 12.75 14.60
N GLN A 88 -14.80 13.90 14.25
CA GLN A 88 -14.40 14.20 12.88
C GLN A 88 -13.31 13.25 12.39
N VAL A 89 -12.34 12.96 13.24
CA VAL A 89 -11.26 11.99 12.92
C VAL A 89 -11.83 10.60 12.68
N LEU A 90 -12.81 10.19 13.48
CA LEU A 90 -13.48 8.91 13.33
C LEU A 90 -14.23 8.81 12.00
N VAL A 91 -14.93 9.89 11.60
CA VAL A 91 -15.60 9.97 10.29
C VAL A 91 -14.59 9.80 9.17
N TRP A 92 -13.47 10.53 9.18
CA TRP A 92 -12.44 10.43 8.15
C TRP A 92 -11.77 9.05 8.06
N ARG A 93 -11.68 8.35 9.18
CA ARG A 93 -11.07 7.02 9.23
C ARG A 93 -12.00 5.90 8.78
N ARG A 94 -13.30 6.04 9.04
CA ARG A 94 -14.30 4.97 8.82
C ARG A 94 -15.20 5.19 7.62
N SER A 95 -15.33 6.42 7.15
CA SER A 95 -16.20 6.72 6.03
C SER A 95 -15.62 6.17 4.72
N TYR A 96 -16.50 5.68 3.86
CA TYR A 96 -16.15 5.21 2.53
C TYR A 96 -15.80 6.35 1.57
N ASP A 97 -16.56 7.44 1.60
CA ASP A 97 -16.51 8.52 0.60
C ASP A 97 -16.17 9.91 1.14
N ILE A 98 -15.87 10.03 2.45
CA ILE A 98 -15.49 11.29 3.06
C ILE A 98 -13.98 11.30 3.31
N ALA A 99 -13.27 12.17 2.58
CA ALA A 99 -11.83 12.35 2.71
C ALA A 99 -11.47 13.36 3.82
N PRO A 100 -10.30 13.22 4.45
CA PRO A 100 -9.72 14.29 5.27
C PRO A 100 -9.49 15.57 4.44
N ASN A 101 -9.26 16.69 5.12
CA ASN A 101 -8.93 17.94 4.44
C ASN A 101 -7.70 17.77 3.54
N PRO A 102 -7.74 18.27 2.30
CA PRO A 102 -6.62 18.12 1.38
C PRO A 102 -5.44 19.01 1.79
N LEU A 103 -4.23 18.53 1.52
CA LEU A 103 -3.03 19.35 1.58
C LEU A 103 -3.14 20.51 0.57
N SER A 104 -2.63 21.69 0.95
CA SER A 104 -2.50 22.80 -0.01
C SER A 104 -1.49 22.44 -1.11
N GLU A 105 -1.57 23.12 -2.24
CA GLU A 105 -0.64 22.89 -3.36
C GLU A 105 0.81 23.21 -2.99
N SER A 106 1.03 24.11 -2.04
CA SER A 106 2.35 24.51 -1.57
C SER A 106 2.85 23.75 -0.35
N ASP A 107 2.03 22.88 0.23
CA ASP A 107 2.43 22.07 1.39
C ASP A 107 3.54 21.11 0.98
N LEU A 108 4.65 21.14 1.69
CA LEU A 108 5.82 20.29 1.39
C LEU A 108 5.57 18.78 1.56
N ARG A 109 4.50 18.41 2.23
CA ARG A 109 4.05 17.02 2.33
C ARG A 109 3.30 16.55 1.07
N ASN A 110 3.00 17.47 0.15
CA ASN A 110 2.35 17.13 -1.11
C ASN A 110 3.28 16.22 -1.93
N PRO A 111 2.80 15.08 -2.44
CA PRO A 111 3.61 14.14 -3.21
C PRO A 111 4.30 14.73 -4.44
N ARG A 112 3.79 15.82 -5.00
CA ARG A 112 4.42 16.53 -6.12
C ARG A 112 5.87 16.97 -5.83
N PHE A 113 6.22 17.16 -4.55
CA PHE A 113 7.56 17.56 -4.14
C PHE A 113 8.47 16.38 -3.79
N ASP A 114 7.95 15.16 -3.83
CA ASP A 114 8.70 13.94 -3.54
C ASP A 114 9.23 13.34 -4.84
N TYR A 115 10.55 13.19 -4.92
CA TYR A 115 11.22 12.66 -6.11
C TYR A 115 10.71 11.28 -6.54
N ARG A 116 10.24 10.45 -5.60
CA ARG A 116 9.68 9.13 -5.92
C ARG A 116 8.53 9.17 -6.92
N TYR A 117 7.83 10.29 -7.00
CA TYR A 117 6.65 10.46 -7.85
C TYR A 117 6.89 11.42 -9.02
N HIS A 118 8.16 11.73 -9.33
CA HIS A 118 8.51 12.74 -10.35
C HIS A 118 8.00 12.40 -11.76
N GLU A 119 7.80 11.13 -12.07
CA GLU A 119 7.25 10.67 -13.35
C GLU A 119 5.71 10.66 -13.38
N VAL A 120 5.06 10.88 -12.26
CA VAL A 120 3.60 10.90 -12.17
C VAL A 120 3.11 12.34 -12.39
N PRO A 121 2.17 12.57 -13.32
CA PRO A 121 1.58 13.91 -13.48
C PRO A 121 0.98 14.41 -12.16
N ASP A 122 1.21 15.68 -11.83
CA ASP A 122 0.72 16.30 -10.59
C ASP A 122 -0.79 16.12 -10.40
N ALA A 123 -1.54 16.16 -11.49
CA ALA A 123 -3.00 15.98 -11.46
C ALA A 123 -3.46 14.59 -11.02
N GLU A 124 -2.61 13.59 -11.15
CA GLU A 124 -2.91 12.21 -10.71
C GLU A 124 -2.51 11.95 -9.26
N LEU A 125 -1.64 12.77 -8.69
CA LEU A 125 -1.17 12.61 -7.32
C LEU A 125 -2.23 13.13 -6.33
N PRO A 126 -2.60 12.33 -5.31
CA PRO A 126 -3.59 12.75 -4.34
C PRO A 126 -3.04 13.79 -3.36
N ARG A 127 -3.89 14.74 -2.98
CA ARG A 127 -3.66 15.63 -1.84
C ARG A 127 -4.43 15.18 -0.60
N THR A 128 -5.40 14.29 -0.79
CA THR A 128 -6.18 13.56 0.20
C THR A 128 -6.96 12.47 -0.50
N GLU A 129 -7.37 11.45 0.22
CA GLU A 129 -8.20 10.37 -0.30
C GLU A 129 -9.23 9.90 0.72
N SER A 130 -10.45 9.64 0.24
CA SER A 130 -11.38 8.71 0.89
C SER A 130 -11.00 7.27 0.51
N LEU A 131 -11.65 6.28 1.12
CA LEU A 131 -11.46 4.88 0.71
C LEU A 131 -11.88 4.67 -0.75
N LYS A 132 -12.99 5.30 -1.16
CA LYS A 132 -13.45 5.28 -2.56
C LYS A 132 -12.39 5.80 -3.52
N ASP A 133 -11.77 6.94 -3.20
CA ASP A 133 -10.70 7.53 -4.03
C ASP A 133 -9.49 6.60 -4.12
N THR A 134 -9.15 5.94 -3.03
CA THR A 134 -8.05 4.97 -3.00
C THR A 134 -8.33 3.78 -3.91
N ILE A 135 -9.55 3.26 -3.90
CA ILE A 135 -9.97 2.17 -4.80
C ILE A 135 -9.88 2.62 -6.26
N GLU A 136 -10.41 3.79 -6.58
CA GLU A 136 -10.36 4.35 -7.93
C GLU A 136 -8.93 4.58 -8.43
N ARG A 137 -8.00 4.88 -7.54
CA ARG A 137 -6.58 5.02 -7.86
C ARG A 137 -5.90 3.68 -8.12
N ILE A 138 -6.26 2.63 -7.39
CA ILE A 138 -5.67 1.30 -7.51
C ILE A 138 -6.18 0.55 -8.75
N MET A 139 -7.46 0.67 -9.05
CA MET A 139 -8.13 -0.14 -10.07
C MET A 139 -7.50 -0.10 -11.46
N PRO A 140 -7.05 1.05 -12.01
CA PRO A 140 -6.39 1.06 -13.30
C PRO A 140 -5.16 0.16 -13.36
N TYR A 141 -4.36 0.16 -12.31
CA TYR A 141 -3.16 -0.68 -12.22
C TYR A 141 -3.51 -2.16 -12.04
N TRP A 142 -4.53 -2.45 -11.25
CA TRP A 142 -5.05 -3.79 -11.09
C TRP A 142 -5.50 -4.38 -12.43
N GLU A 143 -6.28 -3.63 -13.18
CA GLU A 143 -6.82 -4.07 -14.48
C GLU A 143 -5.79 -4.15 -15.60
N SER A 144 -4.82 -3.22 -15.63
CA SER A 144 -3.83 -3.16 -16.70
C SER A 144 -2.62 -4.07 -16.49
N ASP A 145 -2.21 -4.28 -15.24
CA ASP A 145 -0.94 -4.93 -14.91
C ASP A 145 -1.10 -6.18 -14.05
N ILE A 146 -1.77 -6.08 -12.89
CA ILE A 146 -1.83 -7.19 -11.94
C ILE A 146 -2.70 -8.33 -12.45
N PHE A 147 -3.95 -8.04 -12.77
CA PHE A 147 -4.88 -9.06 -13.23
C PHE A 147 -4.42 -9.77 -14.52
N PRO A 148 -3.93 -9.06 -15.56
CA PRO A 148 -3.39 -9.73 -16.74
C PRO A 148 -2.18 -10.63 -16.46
N SER A 149 -1.36 -10.32 -15.46
CA SER A 149 -0.22 -11.17 -15.08
C SER A 149 -0.63 -12.57 -14.63
N LEU A 150 -1.85 -12.75 -14.16
CA LEU A 150 -2.40 -14.07 -13.80
C LEU A 150 -2.55 -15.01 -15.00
N LYS A 151 -2.52 -14.48 -16.23
CA LYS A 151 -2.58 -15.31 -17.45
C LYS A 151 -1.26 -16.02 -17.73
N THR A 152 -0.14 -15.45 -17.27
CA THR A 152 1.20 -15.98 -17.52
C THR A 152 1.88 -16.51 -16.27
N ALA A 153 1.48 -16.02 -15.09
CA ALA A 153 1.93 -16.47 -13.79
C ALA A 153 0.80 -17.22 -13.07
N HIS A 154 1.12 -18.32 -12.41
CA HIS A 154 0.12 -19.12 -11.70
C HIS A 154 -0.27 -18.53 -10.35
N THR A 155 0.67 -17.87 -9.69
CA THR A 155 0.45 -17.32 -8.34
C THR A 155 1.17 -15.99 -8.18
N LEU A 156 0.45 -14.98 -7.76
CA LEU A 156 0.98 -13.65 -7.48
C LEU A 156 0.88 -13.32 -6.00
N LEU A 157 1.88 -12.60 -5.49
CA LEU A 157 1.86 -12.02 -4.14
C LEU A 157 1.72 -10.50 -4.25
N VAL A 158 0.73 -9.94 -3.57
CA VAL A 158 0.58 -8.48 -3.45
C VAL A 158 0.72 -8.11 -1.98
N VAL A 159 1.72 -7.30 -1.66
CA VAL A 159 1.94 -6.77 -0.32
C VAL A 159 1.69 -5.26 -0.36
N ALA A 160 0.60 -4.84 0.24
CA ALA A 160 0.17 -3.45 0.27
C ALA A 160 -0.19 -3.02 1.71
N HIS A 161 -1.25 -2.26 1.90
CA HIS A 161 -1.58 -1.62 3.18
C HIS A 161 -3.01 -1.94 3.61
N GLY A 162 -3.28 -1.95 4.94
CA GLY A 162 -4.58 -2.33 5.49
C GLY A 162 -5.75 -1.42 5.13
N ASN A 163 -5.48 -0.15 4.82
CA ASN A 163 -6.48 0.79 4.28
C ASN A 163 -6.39 0.93 2.74
N SER A 164 -5.63 0.04 2.13
CA SER A 164 -5.72 -0.22 0.72
C SER A 164 -6.64 -1.43 0.55
N PRO A 165 -7.57 -1.45 -0.41
CA PRO A 165 -8.50 -2.59 -0.57
C PRO A 165 -7.80 -3.90 -0.95
N VAL A 166 -6.48 -3.87 -1.07
CA VAL A 166 -5.63 -5.02 -1.34
C VAL A 166 -4.75 -5.29 -0.12
N SER A 167 -5.36 -5.72 0.99
CA SER A 167 -4.60 -6.31 2.08
C SER A 167 -4.43 -7.80 1.80
N TYR A 168 -3.21 -8.24 1.53
CA TYR A 168 -2.82 -9.63 1.31
C TYR A 168 -3.81 -10.44 0.45
N THR A 169 -3.83 -10.18 -0.85
CA THR A 169 -4.62 -10.99 -1.76
C THR A 169 -3.76 -12.09 -2.36
N HIS A 170 -4.07 -13.33 -2.02
CA HIS A 170 -3.55 -14.51 -2.67
C HIS A 170 -4.58 -14.97 -3.72
N LEU A 171 -4.22 -14.87 -4.99
CA LEU A 171 -5.05 -15.33 -6.10
C LEU A 171 -4.36 -16.51 -6.76
N THR A 172 -4.99 -17.68 -6.68
CA THR A 172 -4.66 -18.83 -7.51
C THR A 172 -5.73 -18.98 -8.57
N LEU A 173 -5.35 -19.06 -9.84
CA LEU A 173 -6.25 -19.50 -10.87
C LEU A 173 -6.26 -21.04 -10.90
N PRO A 174 -7.45 -21.66 -11.03
CA PRO A 174 -7.50 -23.10 -11.27
C PRO A 174 -6.73 -23.42 -12.56
N THR A 175 -5.83 -24.37 -12.48
CA THR A 175 -5.21 -24.94 -13.67
C THR A 175 -6.27 -25.70 -14.43
N SER A 176 -6.60 -25.24 -15.62
CA SER A 176 -7.43 -26.00 -16.57
C SER A 176 -6.65 -27.16 -17.16
#